data_2dd7a0a62514f2f96fcbc7dc344a27a5
#
_entry.id   2dd7a0a62514f2f96fcbc7dc344a27a5
#
_cell.length_a   1.000
_cell.length_b   1.000
_cell.length_c   1.000
_cell.angle_alpha   90.00
_cell.angle_beta   90.00
_cell.angle_gamma   90.00
#
_symmetry.space_group_name_H-M   'P 1'
#
loop_
_entity.id
_entity.type
_entity.pdbx_description
1 polymer ?
#
loop_
_entity_poly.entity_id
_entity_poly.type
_entity_poly.pdbx_seq_one_letter_code
_entity_poly.pdbx_strand_id
1 'polypeptide(L)' 'MRVKYFSDTDTALVEFTDNEVAATKDISENIYVDLDKQGNLVSMTIEHARSNAQLQEFSYQEVLSPSREEGRTTV' A
#
# COMPACT_ATOMS: atom_id res chain seq x y z
N MET A 1 -0.30 -10.07 1.31
CA MET A 1 -0.84 -8.72 1.50
C MET A 1 -2.22 -8.81 2.13
N ARG A 2 -2.50 -7.92 3.04
CA ARG A 2 -3.75 -7.96 3.79
C ARG A 2 -4.22 -6.55 4.04
N VAL A 3 -5.53 -6.29 3.84
CA VAL A 3 -6.10 -4.97 4.10
C VAL A 3 -7.09 -5.11 5.24
N LYS A 4 -6.92 -4.26 6.26
CA LYS A 4 -7.81 -4.20 7.40
C LYS A 4 -8.39 -2.81 7.50
N TYR A 5 -9.68 -2.73 7.76
CA TYR A 5 -10.31 -1.44 7.95
C TYR A 5 -10.94 -1.40 9.33
N PHE A 6 -10.57 -0.40 10.11
CA PHE A 6 -11.08 -0.18 11.47
C PHE A 6 -12.13 0.92 11.41
N SER A 7 -13.39 0.53 11.47
CA SER A 7 -14.47 1.47 11.24
C SER A 7 -14.64 2.49 12.36
N ASP A 8 -14.24 2.14 13.58
CA ASP A 8 -14.39 3.05 14.71
C ASP A 8 -13.43 4.23 14.61
N THR A 9 -12.29 4.07 13.98
CA THR A 9 -11.33 5.16 13.81
C THR A 9 -11.21 5.61 12.36
N ASP A 10 -11.91 4.95 11.44
CA ASP A 10 -11.83 5.24 10.01
C ASP A 10 -10.38 5.13 9.52
N THR A 11 -9.73 4.05 9.91
CA THR A 11 -8.33 3.81 9.57
C THR A 11 -8.20 2.54 8.75
N ALA A 12 -7.47 2.61 7.65
CA ALA A 12 -7.16 1.43 6.86
C ALA A 12 -5.69 1.09 7.05
N LEU A 13 -5.43 -0.20 7.21
CA LEU A 13 -4.07 -0.72 7.34
C LEU A 13 -3.84 -1.71 6.21
N VAL A 14 -2.82 -1.46 5.41
CA VAL A 14 -2.44 -2.36 4.33
C VAL A 14 -1.12 -3.00 4.74
N GLU A 15 -1.15 -4.31 4.93
CA GLU A 15 0.03 -5.06 5.36
C GLU A 15 0.61 -5.78 4.17
N PHE A 16 1.84 -5.45 3.82
CA PHE A 16 2.51 -6.02 2.64
C PHE A 16 3.39 -7.21 3.01
N THR A 17 4.00 -7.18 4.17
CA THR A 17 4.84 -8.27 4.67
C THR A 17 4.66 -8.42 6.16
N ASP A 18 5.26 -9.47 6.71
CA ASP A 18 5.29 -9.71 8.16
C ASP A 18 6.60 -9.25 8.77
N ASN A 19 7.43 -8.56 8.03
CA ASN A 19 8.74 -8.14 8.52
C ASN A 19 8.58 -7.18 9.68
N GLU A 20 9.58 -7.17 10.53
CA GLU A 20 9.60 -6.28 11.69
C GLU A 20 9.79 -4.84 11.24
N VAL A 21 9.01 -3.94 11.83
CA VAL A 21 9.09 -2.51 11.50
C VAL A 21 10.29 -1.92 12.19
N ALA A 22 11.14 -1.23 11.43
CA ALA A 22 12.29 -0.53 11.95
C ALA A 22 12.10 0.98 11.94
N ALA A 23 11.27 1.50 11.06
CA ALA A 23 11.04 2.94 10.96
C ALA A 23 9.65 3.21 10.40
N THR A 24 9.08 4.33 10.80
CA THR A 24 7.79 4.80 10.28
C THR A 24 8.00 6.19 9.73
N LYS A 25 7.47 6.43 8.54
CA LYS A 25 7.61 7.73 7.89
C LYS A 25 6.26 8.29 7.51
N ASP A 26 6.09 9.58 7.73
CA ASP A 26 4.90 10.30 7.28
C ASP A 26 5.03 10.60 5.81
N ILE A 27 4.05 10.15 5.03
CA ILE A 27 4.00 10.50 3.62
C ILE A 27 3.18 11.78 3.45
N SER A 28 2.10 11.88 4.20
CA SER A 28 1.25 13.06 4.21
C SER A 28 0.57 13.11 5.56
N GLU A 29 -0.33 14.07 5.71
CA GLU A 29 -1.04 14.27 6.96
C GLU A 29 -1.80 13.00 7.39
N ASN A 30 -2.28 12.24 6.43
CA ASN A 30 -3.12 11.08 6.73
C ASN A 30 -2.51 9.75 6.34
N ILE A 31 -1.27 9.73 5.89
CA ILE A 31 -0.67 8.50 5.35
C ILE A 31 0.71 8.29 5.94
N TYR A 32 0.92 7.10 6.51
CA TYR A 32 2.20 6.70 7.08
C TYR A 32 2.64 5.39 6.44
N VAL A 33 3.93 5.19 6.30
CA VAL A 33 4.47 3.91 5.85
C VAL A 33 5.45 3.39 6.87
N ASP A 34 5.40 2.07 7.07
CA ASP A 34 6.33 1.36 7.94
C ASP A 34 7.35 0.63 7.09
N LEU A 35 8.61 0.75 7.45
CA LEU A 35 9.71 0.17 6.70
C LEU A 35 10.50 -0.77 7.58
N ASP A 36 11.09 -1.79 6.98
CA ASP A 36 11.96 -2.70 7.71
C ASP A 36 13.39 -2.15 7.73
N LYS A 37 14.32 -2.92 8.26
CA LYS A 37 15.71 -2.49 8.40
C LYS A 37 16.37 -2.19 7.08
N GLN A 38 15.95 -2.87 6.03
CA GLN A 38 16.53 -2.66 4.71
C GLN A 38 15.83 -1.55 3.93
N GLY A 39 14.81 -0.93 4.54
CA GLY A 39 14.07 0.12 3.85
C GLY A 39 12.94 -0.39 2.98
N ASN A 40 12.57 -1.66 3.12
CA ASN A 40 11.46 -2.21 2.35
C ASN A 40 10.13 -1.91 3.02
N LEU A 41 9.10 -1.79 2.21
CA LEU A 41 7.78 -1.46 2.70
C LEU A 41 7.16 -2.63 3.44
N VAL A 42 6.76 -2.41 4.68
CA VAL A 42 6.10 -3.41 5.51
C VAL A 42 4.60 -3.21 5.51
N SER A 43 4.17 -1.98 5.80
CA SER A 43 2.74 -1.68 5.86
C SER A 43 2.50 -0.21 5.58
N MET A 44 1.24 0.13 5.34
CA MET A 44 0.81 1.50 5.13
C MET A 44 -0.46 1.74 5.93
N THR A 45 -0.50 2.86 6.64
CA THR A 45 -1.68 3.27 7.41
C THR A 45 -2.28 4.49 6.73
N ILE A 46 -3.60 4.45 6.52
CA ILE A 46 -4.33 5.56 5.94
C ILE A 46 -5.39 5.99 6.94
N GLU A 47 -5.23 7.20 7.46
CA GLU A 47 -6.22 7.79 8.37
C GLU A 47 -7.27 8.52 7.55
N HIS A 48 -8.47 8.64 8.10
CA HIS A 48 -9.62 9.19 7.39
C HIS A 48 -9.80 8.45 6.07
N ALA A 49 -9.79 7.13 6.17
CA ALA A 49 -9.60 6.29 4.99
C ALA A 49 -10.75 6.41 4.00
N ARG A 50 -11.98 6.60 4.49
CA ARG A 50 -13.11 6.70 3.57
C ARG A 50 -13.05 7.93 2.69
N SER A 51 -12.38 8.99 3.17
CA SER A 51 -12.20 10.20 2.37
C SER A 51 -11.02 10.09 1.43
N ASN A 52 -10.10 9.17 1.70
CA ASN A 52 -8.85 9.10 0.97
C ASN A 52 -8.71 7.88 0.08
N ALA A 53 -9.61 6.90 0.19
CA ALA A 53 -9.50 5.67 -0.58
C ALA A 53 -10.87 5.05 -0.79
N GLN A 54 -11.01 4.30 -1.86
CA GLN A 54 -12.22 3.52 -2.11
C GLN A 54 -12.03 2.15 -1.47
N LEU A 55 -12.48 2.03 -0.24
CA LEU A 55 -12.23 0.83 0.53
C LEU A 55 -13.17 -0.32 0.17
N GLN A 56 -14.27 -0.04 -0.50
CA GLN A 56 -15.25 -1.06 -0.83
C GLN A 56 -14.87 -1.81 -2.09
N GLU A 57 -13.88 -1.31 -2.80
CA GLU A 57 -13.39 -1.96 -3.99
C GLU A 57 -11.90 -2.16 -3.89
N PHE A 58 -11.48 -3.40 -3.85
CA PHE A 58 -10.07 -3.73 -3.83
C PHE A 58 -9.84 -4.80 -4.87
N SER A 59 -8.84 -4.60 -5.71
CA SER A 59 -8.50 -5.63 -6.68
C SER A 59 -7.00 -5.67 -6.87
N TYR A 60 -6.53 -6.84 -7.24
CA TYR A 60 -5.15 -7.04 -7.62
C TYR A 60 -5.13 -7.54 -9.04
N GLN A 61 -4.31 -6.93 -9.85
CA GLN A 61 -4.21 -7.33 -11.24
C GLN A 61 -2.75 -7.30 -11.66
N GLU A 62 -2.26 -8.43 -12.10
CA GLU A 62 -0.92 -8.47 -12.65
C GLU A 62 -1.03 -8.25 -14.15
N VAL A 63 -0.38 -7.19 -14.63
CA VAL A 63 -0.42 -6.83 -16.04
C VAL A 63 0.91 -7.20 -16.64
N LEU A 64 0.88 -8.12 -17.61
CA LEU A 64 2.10 -8.56 -18.27
C LEU A 64 2.39 -7.65 -19.44
N SER A 65 3.61 -7.17 -19.51
CA SER A 65 4.02 -6.34 -20.62
C SER A 65 4.17 -7.21 -21.85
N PRO A 66 3.86 -6.70 -23.01
CA PRO A 66 4.19 -7.41 -24.23
C PRO A 66 5.69 -7.58 -24.34
N SER A 67 6.10 -8.63 -24.96
CA SER A 67 7.50 -8.83 -25.12
C SER A 67 8.09 -7.68 -25.82
N ARG A 68 9.13 -7.28 -25.42
CA ARG A 68 9.61 -6.11 -25.87
C ARG A 68 10.26 -6.23 -27.03
N GLU A 69 10.15 -6.76 -27.43
CA GLU A 69 10.33 -6.73 -28.34
C GLU A 69 9.76 -6.08 -28.91
N GLU A 70 9.56 -5.59 -28.94
CA GLU A 70 8.84 -4.76 -29.18
C GLU A 70 8.68 -3.82 -28.55
N GLY A 71 9.08 -3.55 -28.16
CA GLY A 71 8.99 -2.68 -27.48
C GLY A 71 8.22 -1.98 -26.87
N ARG A 72 7.96 -1.65 -26.77
CA ARG A 72 7.27 -0.99 -26.20
C ARG A 72 6.83 -0.82 -25.25
N THR A 73 6.76 -0.49 -24.67
CA THR A 73 6.31 -0.31 -23.68
C THR A 73 5.68 0.24 -23.10
N THR A 74 5.33 0.51 -22.94
CA THR A 74 4.76 1.13 -22.41
C THR A 74 4.21 1.40 -21.61
N VAL A 75 4.09 1.75 -20.98
CA VAL A 75 3.48 2.12 -20.18
C VAL A 75 3.38 2.38 -19.43
#